data_a923005bcae2820a2fa3670735da7311
#
_entry.id   a923005bcae2820a2fa3670735da7311
#
_cell.length_a   1.000
_cell.length_b   1.000
_cell.length_c   1.000
_cell.angle_alpha   90.00
_cell.angle_beta   90.00
_cell.angle_gamma   90.00
#
_symmetry.space_group_name_H-M   'P 1'
#
loop_
_entity.id
_entity.type
_entity.pdbx_description
1 polymer ?
#
loop_
_entity_poly.entity_id
_entity_poly.type
_entity_poly.pdbx_seq_one_letter_code
_entity_poly.pdbx_strand_id
1 'polypeptide(L)'
;MINRFAGLTPTRSRAVVHDDLVFTVAVAPDPVSSSMYEQSVKALARIDESLALCGTDKSKILSAIVYIADMKRKAEMNSAWDEWVDRKNPPMRACLGVELEPPHIVEIVVTAAK
;
A
#
# COMPACT_ATOMS: atom_id res chain seq x y z
N MET A 1 21.43 -2.32 10.45
CA MET A 1 20.46 -3.05 11.31
C MET A 1 19.12 -3.15 10.58
N ILE A 2 18.44 -4.28 10.75
CA ILE A 2 17.13 -4.49 10.15
C ILE A 2 16.09 -4.43 11.26
N ASN A 3 15.09 -3.55 11.13
CA ASN A 3 13.98 -3.47 12.06
C ASN A 3 12.73 -4.02 11.37
N ARG A 4 12.04 -4.92 12.05
CA ARG A 4 10.83 -5.55 11.55
C ARG A 4 9.64 -5.20 12.44
N PHE A 5 8.56 -4.79 11.82
CA PHE A 5 7.30 -4.47 12.51
C PHE A 5 6.32 -5.62 12.31
N ALA A 6 5.75 -6.11 13.40
CA ALA A 6 4.91 -7.31 13.38
C ALA A 6 3.69 -7.16 12.47
N GLY A 7 3.45 -8.19 11.68
CA GLY A 7 2.25 -8.32 10.87
C GLY A 7 1.14 -9.04 11.63
N LEU A 8 0.11 -9.46 10.90
CA LEU A 8 -1.04 -10.18 11.47
C LEU A 8 -0.70 -11.61 11.88
N THR A 9 0.36 -12.17 11.30
CA THR A 9 0.80 -13.53 11.60
C THR A 9 2.30 -13.52 11.91
N PRO A 10 2.82 -14.54 12.62
CA PRO A 10 4.24 -14.59 12.94
C PRO A 10 5.14 -14.90 11.73
N THR A 11 4.57 -15.19 10.56
CA THR A 11 5.33 -15.55 9.36
C THR A 11 5.59 -14.37 8.42
N ARG A 12 5.08 -13.18 8.73
CA ARG A 12 5.21 -12.00 7.88
C ARG A 12 5.32 -10.74 8.72
N SER A 13 6.14 -9.79 8.23
CA SER A 13 6.22 -8.46 8.81
C SER A 13 5.25 -7.52 8.10
N ARG A 14 4.72 -6.56 8.83
CA ARG A 14 3.92 -5.46 8.28
C ARG A 14 4.79 -4.49 7.50
N ALA A 15 5.96 -4.21 8.04
CA ALA A 15 6.95 -3.32 7.44
C ALA A 15 8.34 -3.74 7.86
N VAL A 16 9.32 -3.42 7.03
CA VAL A 16 10.74 -3.70 7.31
C VAL A 16 11.53 -2.44 7.00
N VAL A 17 12.39 -2.04 7.93
CA VAL A 17 13.31 -0.91 7.76
C VAL A 17 14.73 -1.44 7.69
N HIS A 18 15.47 -1.04 6.68
CA HIS A 18 16.90 -1.30 6.55
C HIS A 18 17.59 -0.01 6.12
N ASP A 19 18.45 0.51 6.99
CA ASP A 19 19.14 1.80 6.81
C ASP A 19 18.10 2.90 6.52
N ASP A 20 18.17 3.56 5.37
CA ASP A 20 17.28 4.65 5.00
C ASP A 20 16.09 4.21 4.15
N LEU A 21 15.84 2.90 4.05
CA LEU A 21 14.75 2.36 3.24
C LEU A 21 13.68 1.69 4.10
N VAL A 22 12.45 1.91 3.71
CA VAL A 22 11.26 1.35 4.34
C VAL A 22 10.48 0.56 3.29
N PHE A 23 10.13 -0.69 3.64
CA PHE A 23 9.37 -1.58 2.78
C PHE A 23 8.07 -1.94 3.49
N THR A 24 6.94 -1.79 2.83
CA THR A 24 5.66 -2.16 3.43
C THR A 24 4.66 -2.63 2.38
N VAL A 25 3.67 -3.38 2.83
CA VAL A 25 2.59 -3.92 2.01
C VAL A 25 1.28 -3.76 2.76
N ALA A 26 0.20 -3.48 2.04
CA ALA A 26 -1.11 -3.37 2.67
C ALA A 26 -2.23 -3.86 1.78
N VAL A 27 -3.23 -4.44 2.43
CA VAL A 27 -4.57 -4.66 1.92
C VAL A 27 -5.54 -3.93 2.82
N ALA A 28 -6.78 -3.75 2.38
CA ALA A 28 -7.81 -3.14 3.22
C ALA A 28 -8.04 -4.02 4.47
N PRO A 29 -8.04 -3.42 5.67
CA PRO A 29 -8.36 -4.19 6.89
C PRO A 29 -9.86 -4.51 6.97
N ASP A 30 -10.19 -5.50 7.80
CA ASP A 30 -11.58 -5.86 8.06
C ASP A 30 -12.36 -4.71 8.70
N PRO A 31 -13.64 -4.53 8.40
CA PRO A 31 -14.43 -5.27 7.43
C PRO A 31 -14.09 -4.85 5.99
N VAL A 32 -14.00 -5.84 5.08
CA VAL A 32 -13.58 -5.58 3.70
C VAL A 32 -14.78 -5.29 2.82
N SER A 33 -14.81 -4.09 2.24
CA SER A 33 -15.84 -3.69 1.27
C SER A 33 -15.60 -4.36 -0.07
N SER A 34 -16.67 -4.62 -0.84
CA SER A 34 -16.56 -5.10 -2.22
C SER A 34 -16.26 -3.97 -3.20
N SER A 35 -16.26 -2.71 -2.75
CA SER A 35 -15.96 -1.54 -3.58
C SER A 35 -14.45 -1.43 -3.80
N MET A 36 -14.03 -1.34 -5.07
CA MET A 36 -12.61 -1.09 -5.40
C MET A 36 -12.15 0.25 -4.84
N TYR A 37 -12.98 1.29 -4.95
CA TYR A 37 -12.63 2.60 -4.40
C TYR A 37 -12.41 2.53 -2.89
N GLU A 38 -13.37 1.96 -2.15
CA GLU A 38 -13.25 1.89 -0.68
C GLU A 38 -12.10 1.00 -0.22
N GLN A 39 -11.89 -0.14 -0.88
CA GLN A 39 -10.73 -0.98 -0.55
C GLN A 39 -9.43 -0.23 -0.79
N SER A 40 -9.34 0.51 -1.89
CA SER A 40 -8.14 1.29 -2.20
C SER A 40 -7.89 2.39 -1.17
N VAL A 41 -8.94 3.13 -0.79
CA VAL A 41 -8.83 4.15 0.27
C VAL A 41 -8.31 3.55 1.57
N LYS A 42 -8.84 2.40 1.97
CA LYS A 42 -8.45 1.74 3.23
C LYS A 42 -7.05 1.13 3.16
N ALA A 43 -6.67 0.55 2.02
CA ALA A 43 -5.32 0.03 1.83
C ALA A 43 -4.29 1.17 1.89
N LEU A 44 -4.58 2.31 1.25
CA LEU A 44 -3.70 3.48 1.28
C LEU A 44 -3.60 4.08 2.68
N ALA A 45 -4.70 4.11 3.44
CA ALA A 45 -4.66 4.55 4.84
C ALA A 45 -3.78 3.62 5.68
N ARG A 46 -3.80 2.32 5.40
CA ARG A 46 -2.93 1.36 6.07
C ARG A 46 -1.46 1.59 5.73
N ILE A 47 -1.16 1.95 4.48
CA ILE A 47 0.20 2.36 4.08
C ILE A 47 0.64 3.57 4.89
N ASP A 48 -0.22 4.60 5.04
CA ASP A 48 0.11 5.77 5.85
C ASP A 48 0.46 5.38 7.29
N GLU A 49 -0.32 4.50 7.91
CA GLU A 49 -0.06 4.03 9.27
C GLU A 49 1.29 3.32 9.37
N SER A 50 1.58 2.43 8.43
CA SER A 50 2.84 1.67 8.42
C SER A 50 4.05 2.58 8.22
N LEU A 51 3.94 3.57 7.32
CA LEU A 51 5.00 4.54 7.11
C LEU A 51 5.24 5.37 8.37
N ALA A 52 4.19 5.79 9.06
CA ALA A 52 4.30 6.53 10.32
C ALA A 52 5.02 5.72 11.41
N LEU A 53 4.69 4.44 11.54
CA LEU A 53 5.39 3.54 12.45
C LEU A 53 6.89 3.48 12.17
N CYS A 54 7.26 3.59 10.91
CA CYS A 54 8.66 3.52 10.48
C CYS A 54 9.37 4.88 10.50
N GLY A 55 8.68 5.95 10.91
CA GLY A 55 9.26 7.29 11.01
C GLY A 55 9.37 8.04 9.68
N THR A 56 8.50 7.71 8.73
CA THR A 56 8.44 8.38 7.42
C THR A 56 6.99 8.68 7.03
N ASP A 57 6.78 9.17 5.83
CA ASP A 57 5.44 9.49 5.33
C ASP A 57 5.38 9.37 3.80
N LYS A 58 4.19 9.57 3.24
CA LYS A 58 3.95 9.37 1.81
C LYS A 58 4.70 10.33 0.90
N SER A 59 5.20 11.45 1.41
CA SER A 59 6.02 12.38 0.61
C SER A 59 7.38 11.77 0.24
N LYS A 60 7.76 10.70 0.91
CA LYS A 60 9.05 10.03 0.72
C LYS A 60 8.92 8.65 0.06
N ILE A 61 7.79 8.32 -0.48
CA ILE A 61 7.62 7.08 -1.24
C ILE A 61 8.41 7.18 -2.54
N LEU A 62 9.23 6.18 -2.79
CA LEU A 62 10.06 6.08 -4.00
C LEU A 62 9.32 5.31 -5.09
N SER A 63 8.71 4.20 -4.74
CA SER A 63 7.98 3.37 -5.67
C SER A 63 6.79 2.70 -5.02
N ALA A 64 5.75 2.47 -5.81
CA ALA A 64 4.58 1.71 -5.42
C ALA A 64 4.18 0.75 -6.52
N ILE A 65 3.76 -0.44 -6.14
CA ILE A 65 3.13 -1.38 -7.05
C ILE A 65 1.73 -1.63 -6.54
N VAL A 66 0.74 -1.36 -7.38
CA VAL A 66 -0.66 -1.59 -7.08
C VAL A 66 -1.13 -2.80 -7.86
N TYR A 67 -1.47 -3.87 -7.13
CA TYR A 67 -2.03 -5.09 -7.69
C TYR A 67 -3.54 -5.04 -7.59
N ILE A 68 -4.25 -5.26 -8.69
CA ILE A 68 -5.72 -5.28 -8.68
C ILE A 68 -6.24 -6.56 -9.33
N ALA A 69 -7.34 -7.08 -8.79
CA ALA A 69 -7.92 -8.33 -9.27
C ALA A 69 -8.77 -8.15 -10.53
N ASP A 70 -9.22 -6.92 -10.81
CA ASP A 70 -10.06 -6.62 -11.97
C ASP A 70 -9.61 -5.32 -12.62
N MET A 71 -8.91 -5.43 -13.75
CA MET A 71 -8.38 -4.27 -14.47
C MET A 71 -9.49 -3.36 -15.01
N LYS A 72 -10.70 -3.87 -15.20
CA LYS A 72 -11.86 -3.06 -15.61
C LYS A 72 -12.24 -2.03 -14.56
N ARG A 73 -11.82 -2.23 -13.31
CA ARG A 73 -12.13 -1.33 -12.19
C ARG A 73 -10.96 -0.43 -11.83
N LYS A 74 -9.94 -0.37 -12.67
CA LYS A 74 -8.74 0.44 -12.41
C LYS A 74 -9.07 1.92 -12.19
N ALA A 75 -10.06 2.46 -12.89
CA ALA A 75 -10.45 3.87 -12.72
C ALA A 75 -10.91 4.18 -11.30
N GLU A 76 -11.57 3.25 -10.61
CA GLU A 76 -11.98 3.42 -9.22
C GLU A 76 -10.76 3.46 -8.29
N MET A 77 -9.79 2.58 -8.53
CA MET A 77 -8.53 2.60 -7.78
C MET A 77 -7.76 3.90 -8.05
N ASN A 78 -7.69 4.34 -9.29
CA ASN A 78 -7.02 5.58 -9.65
C ASN A 78 -7.65 6.79 -8.95
N SER A 79 -8.98 6.81 -8.78
CA SER A 79 -9.66 7.90 -8.05
C SER A 79 -9.15 7.99 -6.61
N ALA A 80 -9.05 6.86 -5.92
CA ALA A 80 -8.52 6.82 -4.56
C ALA A 80 -7.05 7.23 -4.52
N TRP A 81 -6.25 6.73 -5.45
CA TRP A 81 -4.82 7.06 -5.55
C TRP A 81 -4.62 8.55 -5.77
N ASP A 82 -5.34 9.14 -6.72
CA ASP A 82 -5.19 10.55 -7.09
C ASP A 82 -5.58 11.49 -5.95
N GLU A 83 -6.54 11.10 -5.11
CA GLU A 83 -6.91 11.86 -3.92
C GLU A 83 -5.88 11.74 -2.80
N TRP A 84 -5.16 10.62 -2.74
CA TRP A 84 -4.26 10.30 -1.64
C TRP A 84 -2.81 10.72 -1.90
N VAL A 85 -2.31 10.54 -3.13
CA VAL A 85 -0.89 10.74 -3.44
C VAL A 85 -0.42 12.15 -3.17
N ASP A 86 0.82 12.29 -2.70
CA ASP A 86 1.46 13.61 -2.58
C ASP A 86 1.83 14.09 -3.99
N ARG A 87 1.07 15.03 -4.50
CA ARG A 87 1.24 15.55 -5.88
C ARG A 87 2.50 16.37 -6.07
N LYS A 88 3.11 16.82 -4.97
CA LYS A 88 4.40 17.53 -5.03
C LYS A 88 5.58 16.57 -5.11
N ASN A 89 5.38 15.35 -4.63
CA ASN A 89 6.42 14.32 -4.57
C ASN A 89 5.84 12.96 -5.03
N PRO A 90 5.38 12.86 -6.29
CA PRO A 90 4.75 11.63 -6.74
C PRO A 90 5.78 10.51 -6.88
N PRO A 91 5.44 9.31 -6.41
CA PRO A 91 6.33 8.16 -6.57
C PRO A 91 6.24 7.57 -7.97
N MET A 92 7.21 6.75 -8.32
CA MET A 92 7.06 5.84 -9.44
C MET A 92 5.96 4.83 -9.10
N ARG A 93 5.04 4.52 -10.03
CA ARG A 93 3.96 3.57 -9.77
C ARG A 93 3.76 2.62 -10.94
N ALA A 94 3.61 1.33 -10.64
CA ALA A 94 3.08 0.35 -11.58
C ALA A 94 1.72 -0.16 -11.08
N CYS A 95 0.82 -0.47 -11.99
CA CYS A 95 -0.45 -1.12 -11.68
C CYS A 95 -0.57 -2.39 -12.50
N LEU A 96 -0.79 -3.52 -11.82
CA LEU A 96 -0.79 -4.85 -12.44
C LEU A 96 -2.09 -5.58 -12.10
N GLY A 97 -2.67 -6.24 -13.13
CA GLY A 97 -3.80 -7.11 -12.94
C GLY A 97 -3.31 -8.51 -12.59
N VAL A 98 -3.79 -9.05 -11.47
CA VAL A 98 -3.37 -10.36 -10.95
C VAL A 98 -4.54 -11.00 -10.21
N GLU A 99 -4.44 -12.30 -9.97
CA GLU A 99 -5.35 -12.94 -9.02
C GLU A 99 -4.92 -12.57 -7.60
N LEU A 100 -5.90 -12.17 -6.79
CA LEU A 100 -5.70 -11.92 -5.37
C LEU A 100 -6.64 -12.81 -4.58
N GLU A 101 -6.28 -13.05 -3.32
CA GLU A 101 -7.11 -13.88 -2.43
C GLU A 101 -8.38 -13.11 -2.01
N PRO A 102 -9.57 -13.60 -2.38
CA PRO A 102 -10.81 -12.96 -1.95
C PRO A 102 -10.90 -12.87 -0.42
N PRO A 103 -11.51 -11.83 0.14
CA PRO A 103 -12.29 -10.78 -0.52
C PRO A 103 -11.46 -9.58 -1.02
N HIS A 104 -10.14 -9.63 -0.94
CA HIS A 104 -9.30 -8.52 -1.37
C HIS A 104 -9.22 -8.44 -2.89
N ILE A 105 -9.38 -7.24 -3.42
CA ILE A 105 -9.30 -6.93 -4.85
C ILE A 105 -8.23 -5.89 -5.16
N VAL A 106 -7.55 -5.39 -4.13
CA VAL A 106 -6.39 -4.50 -4.28
C VAL A 106 -5.36 -4.81 -3.19
N GLU A 107 -4.09 -4.79 -3.58
CA GLU A 107 -2.94 -4.94 -2.67
C GLU A 107 -1.85 -4.00 -3.13
N ILE A 108 -1.22 -3.29 -2.19
CA ILE A 108 -0.26 -2.23 -2.51
C ILE A 108 1.06 -2.52 -1.81
N VAL A 109 2.14 -2.49 -2.59
CA VAL A 109 3.51 -2.68 -2.10
C VAL A 109 4.27 -1.37 -2.30
N VAL A 110 4.93 -0.88 -1.25
CA VAL A 110 5.58 0.42 -1.26
C VAL A 110 7.00 0.32 -0.76
N THR A 111 7.91 1.05 -1.42
CA THR A 111 9.26 1.33 -0.95
C THR A 111 9.39 2.83 -0.76
N ALA A 112 9.85 3.23 0.42
CA ALA A 112 9.99 4.64 0.77
C ALA A 112 11.38 4.93 1.33
N ALA A 113 11.80 6.19 1.26
CA ALA A 113 12.94 6.67 2.01
C ALA A 113 12.50 7.01 3.44
N LYS A 114 13.44 6.95 4.32
CA LYS A 114 13.21 7.33 5.71
C LYS A 114 13.48 8.81 5.95
#